data_b31758c8320fae3d4449a565e9c042f5
#
_entry.id   b31758c8320fae3d4449a565e9c042f5
#
_cell.length_a   1.000
_cell.length_b   1.000
_cell.length_c   1.000
_cell.angle_alpha   90.00
_cell.angle_beta   90.00
_cell.angle_gamma   90.00
#
_symmetry.space_group_name_H-M   'P 1'
#
loop_
_entity.id
_entity.type
_entity.pdbx_description
1 polymer ?
#
loop_
_entity_poly.entity_id
_entity_poly.type
_entity_poly.pdbx_seq_one_letter_code
_entity_poly.pdbx_strand_id
1 'polypeptide(L)'
;MYMKFIAAAIVSILVIAGSAQQGHAASAREIDQGVDATLERFYGKVKGARELAAKARGVLVFPTVVKGGIGVGAEYGEGALRVGGRTAGYYNTVSGSIGFQLGIESRSILILFMTDKAFENFRKVNGWNIGVDGSVAILNLGAGASIDVNNVTDPVIGFILDPKGLMYNLTLEGSKISRIEK
;
A
#
# COMPACT_ATOMS: atom_id res chain seq x y z
N MET A 1 -40.49 23.65 23.07
CA MET A 1 -40.71 22.56 22.08
C MET A 1 -39.42 22.23 21.31
N TYR A 2 -38.59 23.19 20.97
CA TYR A 2 -37.32 22.96 20.25
C TYR A 2 -36.21 22.19 21.03
N MET A 3 -36.17 22.34 22.35
CA MET A 3 -35.14 21.67 23.19
C MET A 3 -35.26 20.13 23.20
N LYS A 4 -36.47 19.59 23.04
CA LYS A 4 -36.70 18.12 22.95
C LYS A 4 -36.24 17.52 21.63
N PHE A 5 -36.26 18.26 20.53
CA PHE A 5 -35.78 17.82 19.23
C PHE A 5 -34.26 17.83 19.13
N ILE A 6 -33.58 18.76 19.78
CA ILE A 6 -32.11 18.83 19.85
C ILE A 6 -31.55 17.66 20.65
N ALA A 7 -32.20 17.29 21.77
CA ALA A 7 -31.82 16.15 22.58
C ALA A 7 -31.96 14.81 21.81
N ALA A 8 -33.05 14.67 21.01
CA ALA A 8 -33.25 13.47 20.18
C ALA A 8 -32.19 13.35 19.05
N ALA A 9 -31.80 14.47 18.44
CA ALA A 9 -30.77 14.48 17.40
C ALA A 9 -29.37 14.11 17.95
N ILE A 10 -29.02 14.58 19.15
CA ILE A 10 -27.75 14.25 19.80
C ILE A 10 -27.67 12.76 20.19
N VAL A 11 -28.79 12.20 20.69
CA VAL A 11 -28.86 10.76 21.00
C VAL A 11 -28.74 9.90 19.76
N SER A 12 -29.32 10.30 18.63
CA SER A 12 -29.21 9.58 17.36
C SER A 12 -27.79 9.59 16.80
N ILE A 13 -27.01 10.66 16.99
CA ILE A 13 -25.60 10.76 16.59
C ILE A 13 -24.72 9.87 17.48
N LEU A 14 -25.02 9.78 18.77
CA LEU A 14 -24.27 8.92 19.70
C LEU A 14 -24.49 7.41 19.44
N VAL A 15 -25.68 7.01 18.95
CA VAL A 15 -25.97 5.61 18.61
C VAL A 15 -25.26 5.17 17.34
N ILE A 16 -25.05 6.08 16.38
CA ILE A 16 -24.27 5.78 15.15
C ILE A 16 -22.77 5.66 15.45
N ALA A 17 -22.25 6.34 16.46
CA ALA A 17 -20.85 6.23 16.90
C ALA A 17 -20.54 4.89 17.60
N GLY A 18 -21.54 4.16 18.08
CA GLY A 18 -21.37 2.88 18.81
C GLY A 18 -21.17 1.65 17.92
N SER A 19 -21.34 1.75 16.60
CA SER A 19 -21.06 0.70 15.62
C SER A 19 -19.77 0.94 14.85
N ALA A 20 -18.73 1.48 15.52
CA ALA A 20 -17.37 1.39 15.00
C ALA A 20 -17.05 -0.11 14.90
N GLN A 21 -17.25 -0.69 13.72
CA GLN A 21 -16.68 -2.00 13.40
C GLN A 21 -15.20 -1.90 13.76
N GLN A 22 -14.80 -2.68 14.77
CA GLN A 22 -13.39 -2.86 15.08
C GLN A 22 -12.74 -3.35 13.79
N GLY A 23 -12.01 -2.46 13.11
CA GLY A 23 -11.16 -2.85 12.00
C GLY A 23 -10.16 -3.86 12.56
N HIS A 24 -10.45 -5.14 12.42
CA HIS A 24 -9.48 -6.18 12.77
C HIS A 24 -8.27 -5.98 11.86
N ALA A 25 -7.12 -5.67 12.48
CA ALA A 25 -5.85 -5.77 11.79
C ALA A 25 -5.73 -7.18 11.20
N ALA A 26 -5.36 -7.30 9.93
CA ALA A 26 -5.27 -8.59 9.27
C ALA A 26 -4.26 -9.49 9.99
N SER A 27 -4.54 -10.76 10.13
CA SER A 27 -3.61 -11.73 10.68
C SER A 27 -2.40 -11.93 9.74
N ALA A 28 -1.28 -12.41 10.28
CA ALA A 28 -0.12 -12.79 9.46
C ALA A 28 -0.49 -13.68 8.28
N ARG A 29 -1.35 -14.67 8.52
CA ARG A 29 -1.80 -15.62 7.49
C ARG A 29 -2.61 -14.94 6.38
N GLU A 30 -3.50 -14.02 6.73
CA GLU A 30 -4.32 -13.27 5.75
C GLU A 30 -3.44 -12.36 4.91
N ILE A 31 -2.45 -11.69 5.54
CA ILE A 31 -1.47 -10.88 4.80
C ILE A 31 -0.67 -11.75 3.84
N ASP A 32 -0.13 -12.88 4.30
CA ASP A 32 0.66 -13.78 3.46
C ASP A 32 -0.14 -14.31 2.26
N GLN A 33 -1.37 -14.76 2.47
CA GLN A 33 -2.26 -15.20 1.39
C GLN A 33 -2.55 -14.07 0.38
N GLY A 34 -2.79 -12.85 0.87
CA GLY A 34 -2.99 -11.68 0.02
C GLY A 34 -1.75 -11.32 -0.79
N VAL A 35 -0.57 -11.41 -0.17
CA VAL A 35 0.73 -11.17 -0.81
C VAL A 35 0.96 -12.18 -1.94
N ASP A 36 0.76 -13.47 -1.67
CA ASP A 36 0.96 -14.52 -2.68
C ASP A 36 -0.01 -14.33 -3.86
N ALA A 37 -1.29 -14.07 -3.59
CA ALA A 37 -2.27 -13.80 -4.63
C ALA A 37 -1.91 -12.54 -5.45
N THR A 38 -1.35 -11.51 -4.83
CA THR A 38 -0.93 -10.28 -5.51
C THR A 38 0.30 -10.51 -6.38
N LEU A 39 1.28 -11.28 -5.91
CA LEU A 39 2.45 -11.68 -6.69
C LEU A 39 2.05 -12.50 -7.93
N GLU A 40 1.15 -13.47 -7.79
CA GLU A 40 0.66 -14.24 -8.94
C GLU A 40 -0.07 -13.35 -9.96
N ARG A 41 -0.89 -12.38 -9.51
CA ARG A 41 -1.51 -11.41 -10.42
C ARG A 41 -0.47 -10.54 -11.13
N PHE A 42 0.57 -10.10 -10.41
CA PHE A 42 1.66 -9.32 -10.98
C PHE A 42 2.40 -10.10 -12.07
N TYR A 43 2.76 -11.35 -11.78
CA TYR A 43 3.43 -12.23 -12.74
C TYR A 43 2.57 -12.56 -13.97
N GLY A 44 1.27 -12.68 -13.79
CA GLY A 44 0.33 -12.94 -14.89
C GLY A 44 0.05 -11.72 -15.78
N LYS A 45 0.10 -10.51 -15.20
CA LYS A 45 -0.24 -9.27 -15.92
C LYS A 45 0.95 -8.62 -16.63
N VAL A 46 2.15 -8.80 -16.11
CA VAL A 46 3.35 -8.08 -16.54
C VAL A 46 4.41 -9.07 -17.01
N LYS A 47 4.69 -9.06 -18.30
CA LYS A 47 5.74 -9.89 -18.88
C LYS A 47 7.11 -9.45 -18.32
N GLY A 48 7.94 -10.40 -17.85
CA GLY A 48 9.23 -10.12 -17.21
C GLY A 48 9.16 -9.86 -15.69
N ALA A 49 7.94 -9.73 -15.12
CA ALA A 49 7.77 -9.45 -13.69
C ALA A 49 8.39 -10.51 -12.77
N ARG A 50 8.25 -11.79 -13.12
CA ARG A 50 8.83 -12.89 -12.33
C ARG A 50 10.36 -12.85 -12.32
N GLU A 51 10.97 -12.55 -13.47
CA GLU A 51 12.42 -12.38 -13.58
C GLU A 51 12.90 -11.15 -12.79
N LEU A 52 12.17 -10.04 -12.90
CA LEU A 52 12.48 -8.82 -12.16
C LEU A 52 12.41 -9.05 -10.64
N ALA A 53 11.35 -9.70 -10.17
CA ALA A 53 11.19 -10.04 -8.74
C ALA A 53 12.29 -11.00 -8.25
N ALA A 54 12.75 -11.94 -9.09
CA ALA A 54 13.84 -12.85 -8.76
C ALA A 54 15.21 -12.13 -8.65
N LYS A 55 15.42 -11.02 -9.37
CA LYS A 55 16.62 -10.18 -9.28
C LYS A 55 16.58 -9.23 -8.06
N ALA A 56 15.41 -8.95 -7.51
CA ALA A 56 15.25 -8.06 -6.36
C ALA A 56 15.84 -8.68 -5.08
N ARG A 57 16.45 -7.84 -4.24
CA ARG A 57 16.95 -8.21 -2.89
C ARG A 57 15.82 -8.43 -1.90
N GLY A 58 14.69 -7.77 -2.13
CA GLY A 58 13.45 -7.93 -1.40
C GLY A 58 12.28 -7.36 -2.19
N VAL A 59 11.10 -7.94 -1.98
CA VAL A 59 9.84 -7.51 -2.58
C VAL A 59 8.84 -7.24 -1.46
N LEU A 60 8.50 -5.97 -1.26
CA LEU A 60 7.50 -5.55 -0.30
C LEU A 60 6.15 -5.44 -1.02
N VAL A 61 5.15 -6.13 -0.51
CA VAL A 61 3.83 -6.22 -1.14
C VAL A 61 2.75 -5.82 -0.15
N PHE A 62 1.94 -4.86 -0.53
CA PHE A 62 0.71 -4.48 0.14
C PHE A 62 -0.48 -4.95 -0.72
N PRO A 63 -1.14 -6.07 -0.36
CA PRO A 63 -2.24 -6.64 -1.17
C PRO A 63 -3.41 -5.71 -1.36
N THR A 64 -3.71 -4.94 -0.33
CA THR A 64 -4.80 -3.96 -0.32
C THR A 64 -4.37 -2.72 0.44
N VAL A 65 -4.35 -1.61 -0.27
CA VAL A 65 -4.16 -0.27 0.30
C VAL A 65 -5.43 0.50 0.02
N VAL A 66 -6.07 0.98 1.08
CA VAL A 66 -7.32 1.75 0.99
C VAL A 66 -7.00 3.21 1.25
N LYS A 67 -7.48 4.08 0.37
CA LYS A 67 -7.44 5.54 0.52
C LYS A 67 -8.86 6.05 0.57
N GLY A 68 -9.16 6.92 1.52
CA GLY A 68 -10.49 7.52 1.66
C GLY A 68 -10.41 8.89 2.30
N GLY A 69 -11.42 9.74 2.03
CA GLY A 69 -11.51 11.05 2.65
C GLY A 69 -12.45 12.02 1.93
N ILE A 70 -12.71 13.14 2.61
CA ILE A 70 -13.46 14.29 2.11
C ILE A 70 -12.67 15.54 2.50
N GLY A 71 -12.03 16.20 1.53
CA GLY A 71 -11.17 17.35 1.76
C GLY A 71 -9.81 17.02 2.40
N VAL A 72 -9.79 16.10 3.36
CA VAL A 72 -8.59 15.47 3.94
C VAL A 72 -8.70 13.97 3.70
N GLY A 73 -7.67 13.36 3.14
CA GLY A 73 -7.63 11.92 2.87
C GLY A 73 -6.56 11.23 3.73
N ALA A 74 -6.83 9.97 4.05
CA ALA A 74 -5.87 9.07 4.65
C ALA A 74 -5.77 7.79 3.82
N GLU A 75 -4.58 7.21 3.78
CA GLU A 75 -4.30 5.93 3.13
C GLU A 75 -3.71 4.98 4.16
N TYR A 76 -4.16 3.72 4.12
CA TYR A 76 -3.65 2.66 4.98
C TYR A 76 -3.64 1.32 4.25
N GLY A 77 -2.60 0.53 4.49
CA GLY A 77 -2.50 -0.85 4.04
C GLY A 77 -1.51 -1.65 4.86
N GLU A 78 -1.73 -2.95 4.98
CA GLU A 78 -0.81 -3.90 5.59
C GLU A 78 -0.25 -4.85 4.53
N GLY A 79 1.00 -5.27 4.71
CA GLY A 79 1.70 -6.09 3.75
C GLY A 79 2.88 -6.85 4.34
N ALA A 80 3.58 -7.60 3.50
CA ALA A 80 4.75 -8.35 3.90
C ALA A 80 5.94 -8.14 2.95
N LEU A 81 7.13 -8.17 3.53
CA LEU A 81 8.40 -8.20 2.82
C LEU A 81 8.76 -9.65 2.53
N ARG A 82 8.94 -9.97 1.25
CA ARG A 82 9.45 -11.26 0.77
C ARG A 82 10.94 -11.15 0.45
N VAL A 83 11.72 -12.08 1.00
CA VAL A 83 13.16 -12.25 0.71
C VAL A 83 13.40 -13.71 0.38
N GLY A 84 13.89 -13.99 -0.82
CA GLY A 84 14.07 -15.36 -1.27
C GLY A 84 12.77 -16.19 -1.23
N GLY A 85 11.63 -15.55 -1.50
CA GLY A 85 10.31 -16.20 -1.48
C GLY A 85 9.69 -16.40 -0.09
N ARG A 86 10.39 -16.02 1.00
CA ARG A 86 9.90 -16.18 2.38
C ARG A 86 9.55 -14.84 3.01
N THR A 87 8.58 -14.82 3.92
CA THR A 87 8.24 -13.63 4.71
C THR A 87 9.38 -13.28 5.67
N ALA A 88 9.93 -12.08 5.50
CA ALA A 88 11.00 -11.53 6.35
C ALA A 88 10.50 -10.51 7.37
N GLY A 89 9.24 -10.08 7.27
CA GLY A 89 8.59 -9.18 8.20
C GLY A 89 7.30 -8.61 7.63
N TYR A 90 6.49 -8.05 8.51
CA TYR A 90 5.23 -7.40 8.18
C TYR A 90 5.38 -5.90 8.32
N TYR A 91 4.66 -5.16 7.48
CA TYR A 91 4.75 -3.71 7.38
C TYR A 91 3.37 -3.11 7.15
N ASN A 92 3.19 -1.88 7.60
CA ASN A 92 2.08 -1.05 7.15
C ASN A 92 2.60 0.12 6.30
N THR A 93 1.71 0.66 5.47
CA THR A 93 1.90 1.94 4.79
C THR A 93 0.82 2.91 5.24
N VAL A 94 1.21 4.14 5.52
CA VAL A 94 0.32 5.22 5.92
C VAL A 94 0.69 6.47 5.14
N SER A 95 -0.29 7.15 4.56
CA SER A 95 -0.09 8.51 4.04
C SER A 95 -1.30 9.39 4.32
N GLY A 96 -1.05 10.71 4.36
CA GLY A 96 -2.10 11.73 4.43
C GLY A 96 -2.09 12.58 3.18
N SER A 97 -3.25 13.03 2.75
CA SER A 97 -3.39 13.97 1.64
C SER A 97 -4.43 15.04 1.97
N ILE A 98 -4.16 16.28 1.52
CA ILE A 98 -5.11 17.38 1.60
C ILE A 98 -5.49 17.74 0.17
N GLY A 99 -6.78 17.82 -0.14
CA GLY A 99 -7.26 18.14 -1.47
C GLY A 99 -8.73 17.83 -1.67
N PHE A 100 -9.24 18.21 -2.83
CA PHE A 100 -10.63 17.92 -3.24
C PHE A 100 -10.75 16.42 -3.60
N GLN A 101 -10.80 15.57 -2.57
CA GLN A 101 -10.95 14.12 -2.73
C GLN A 101 -12.27 13.71 -2.10
N LEU A 102 -13.16 13.16 -2.91
CA LEU A 102 -14.41 12.56 -2.45
C LEU A 102 -14.43 11.11 -2.93
N GLY A 103 -14.34 10.16 -2.02
CA GLY A 103 -14.48 8.78 -2.38
C GLY A 103 -13.57 7.82 -1.62
N ILE A 104 -13.66 6.57 -2.00
CA ILE A 104 -12.82 5.48 -1.53
C ILE A 104 -12.12 4.86 -2.74
N GLU A 105 -10.83 4.66 -2.63
CA GLU A 105 -9.99 3.96 -3.61
C GLU A 105 -9.32 2.77 -2.93
N SER A 106 -9.12 1.69 -3.67
CA SER A 106 -8.30 0.58 -3.24
C SER A 106 -7.36 0.15 -4.37
N ARG A 107 -6.13 -0.24 -4.01
CA ARG A 107 -5.10 -0.70 -4.94
C ARG A 107 -4.16 -1.68 -4.26
N SER A 108 -3.42 -2.45 -5.05
CA SER A 108 -2.27 -3.21 -4.55
C SER A 108 -0.98 -2.46 -4.88
N ILE A 109 -0.01 -2.48 -3.98
CA ILE A 109 1.30 -1.83 -4.16
C ILE A 109 2.39 -2.89 -4.00
N LEU A 110 3.33 -2.90 -4.95
CA LEU A 110 4.56 -3.69 -4.86
C LEU A 110 5.76 -2.75 -4.92
N ILE A 111 6.74 -2.97 -4.05
CA ILE A 111 8.00 -2.22 -4.04
C ILE A 111 9.13 -3.24 -4.09
N LEU A 112 9.96 -3.16 -5.14
CA LEU A 112 11.09 -4.03 -5.38
C LEU A 112 12.38 -3.29 -5.07
N PHE A 113 13.17 -3.81 -4.17
CA PHE A 113 14.50 -3.29 -3.84
C PHE A 113 15.54 -4.00 -4.71
N MET A 114 16.05 -3.30 -5.72
CA MET A 114 16.93 -3.89 -6.75
C MET A 114 18.40 -3.94 -6.32
N THR A 115 18.83 -3.09 -5.36
CA THR A 115 20.21 -3.03 -4.87
C THR A 115 20.32 -3.36 -3.39
N ASP A 116 21.47 -3.91 -2.97
CA ASP A 116 21.75 -4.20 -1.56
C ASP A 116 21.68 -2.92 -0.71
N LYS A 117 22.24 -1.81 -1.21
CA LYS A 117 22.24 -0.52 -0.52
C LYS A 117 20.81 0.00 -0.24
N ALA A 118 19.92 -0.06 -1.23
CA ALA A 118 18.54 0.38 -1.07
C ALA A 118 17.78 -0.53 -0.10
N PHE A 119 17.98 -1.83 -0.20
CA PHE A 119 17.35 -2.81 0.68
C PHE A 119 17.82 -2.68 2.14
N GLU A 120 19.11 -2.51 2.37
CA GLU A 120 19.66 -2.29 3.71
C GLU A 120 19.18 -0.96 4.31
N ASN A 121 19.14 0.12 3.51
CA ASN A 121 18.62 1.41 3.96
C ASN A 121 17.16 1.27 4.43
N PHE A 122 16.32 0.62 3.64
CA PHE A 122 14.94 0.35 4.02
C PHE A 122 14.84 -0.40 5.37
N ARG A 123 15.66 -1.44 5.57
CA ARG A 123 15.61 -2.25 6.79
C ARG A 123 16.14 -1.56 8.04
N LYS A 124 17.07 -0.61 7.89
CA LYS A 124 17.68 0.13 9.01
C LYS A 124 16.80 1.27 9.51
N VAL A 125 15.97 1.83 8.65
CA VAL A 125 15.12 2.98 8.98
C VAL A 125 13.80 2.49 9.57
N ASN A 126 13.52 2.88 10.80
CA ASN A 126 12.19 2.63 11.39
C ASN A 126 11.22 3.72 10.92
N GLY A 127 10.28 3.35 10.07
CA GLY A 127 9.34 4.30 9.44
C GLY A 127 9.94 4.98 8.22
N TRP A 128 10.28 4.19 7.21
CA TRP A 128 10.84 4.63 5.94
C TRP A 128 9.83 5.49 5.15
N ASN A 129 10.23 6.73 4.84
CA ASN A 129 9.39 7.68 4.10
C ASN A 129 9.80 7.71 2.63
N ILE A 130 8.84 7.42 1.74
CA ILE A 130 9.04 7.48 0.29
C ILE A 130 9.18 8.95 -0.12
N GLY A 131 10.24 9.25 -0.87
CA GLY A 131 10.60 10.61 -1.29
C GLY A 131 11.60 11.32 -0.36
N VAL A 132 11.76 10.85 0.89
CA VAL A 132 12.71 11.40 1.88
C VAL A 132 13.87 10.44 2.14
N ASP A 133 13.56 9.21 2.59
CA ASP A 133 14.56 8.20 2.92
C ASP A 133 15.01 7.40 1.69
N GLY A 134 14.25 7.47 0.61
CA GLY A 134 14.54 6.87 -0.69
C GLY A 134 13.45 7.18 -1.71
N SER A 135 13.86 7.28 -2.97
CA SER A 135 12.94 7.46 -4.10
C SER A 135 12.47 6.12 -4.62
N VAL A 136 11.22 6.04 -5.04
CA VAL A 136 10.62 4.88 -5.70
C VAL A 136 10.22 5.28 -7.12
N ALA A 137 10.84 4.65 -8.11
CA ALA A 137 10.44 4.82 -9.50
C ALA A 137 9.13 4.06 -9.75
N ILE A 138 8.04 4.77 -9.96
CA ILE A 138 6.73 4.16 -10.22
C ILE A 138 6.62 3.78 -11.68
N LEU A 139 6.46 2.50 -11.95
CA LEU A 139 6.17 1.99 -13.28
C LEU A 139 4.65 1.79 -13.42
N ASN A 140 4.02 2.67 -14.19
CA ASN A 140 2.62 2.55 -14.57
C ASN A 140 2.51 1.66 -15.80
N LEU A 141 2.16 0.42 -15.58
CA LEU A 141 2.05 -0.58 -16.62
C LEU A 141 0.57 -0.80 -16.98
N GLY A 142 0.21 -0.48 -18.23
CA GLY A 142 -1.08 -0.87 -18.80
C GLY A 142 -1.21 -2.40 -18.93
N ALA A 143 -2.42 -2.88 -19.17
CA ALA A 143 -2.66 -4.30 -19.44
C ALA A 143 -1.81 -4.78 -20.64
N GLY A 144 -1.07 -5.89 -20.45
CA GLY A 144 -0.18 -6.44 -21.48
C GLY A 144 1.20 -5.77 -21.59
N ALA A 145 1.56 -4.93 -20.63
CA ALA A 145 2.88 -4.31 -20.58
C ALA A 145 4.00 -5.36 -20.41
N SER A 146 5.16 -5.06 -20.98
CA SER A 146 6.38 -5.84 -20.78
C SER A 146 7.46 -4.98 -20.16
N ILE A 147 8.23 -5.58 -19.23
CA ILE A 147 9.39 -4.93 -18.64
C ILE A 147 10.64 -5.54 -19.27
N ASP A 148 11.49 -4.68 -19.82
CA ASP A 148 12.85 -5.09 -20.14
C ASP A 148 13.70 -5.02 -18.88
N VAL A 149 13.88 -6.17 -18.26
CA VAL A 149 14.58 -6.32 -16.98
C VAL A 149 16.05 -5.83 -17.05
N ASN A 150 16.64 -5.81 -18.25
CA ASN A 150 18.02 -5.37 -18.43
C ASN A 150 18.17 -3.83 -18.45
N ASN A 151 17.06 -3.13 -18.74
CA ASN A 151 17.02 -1.67 -18.77
C ASN A 151 16.54 -1.05 -17.45
N VAL A 152 16.25 -1.87 -16.43
CA VAL A 152 15.85 -1.38 -15.12
C VAL A 152 17.09 -1.03 -14.31
N THR A 153 17.32 0.26 -14.11
CA THR A 153 18.49 0.81 -13.41
C THR A 153 18.16 1.41 -12.05
N ASP A 154 16.89 1.65 -11.78
CA ASP A 154 16.44 2.27 -10.53
C ASP A 154 16.68 1.33 -9.34
N PRO A 155 17.23 1.85 -8.22
CA PRO A 155 17.53 1.06 -7.02
C PRO A 155 16.27 0.57 -6.31
N VAL A 156 15.13 1.27 -6.46
CA VAL A 156 13.83 0.89 -5.92
C VAL A 156 12.74 1.18 -6.95
N ILE A 157 11.93 0.17 -7.24
CA ILE A 157 10.86 0.24 -8.25
C ILE A 157 9.53 -0.06 -7.59
N GLY A 158 8.51 0.74 -7.90
CA GLY A 158 7.14 0.57 -7.44
C GLY A 158 6.19 0.19 -8.57
N PHE A 159 5.25 -0.70 -8.26
CA PHE A 159 4.13 -1.04 -9.13
C PHE A 159 2.82 -0.83 -8.39
N ILE A 160 1.86 -0.24 -9.08
CA ILE A 160 0.49 -0.10 -8.61
C ILE A 160 -0.39 -1.00 -9.48
N LEU A 161 -1.08 -1.95 -8.84
CA LEU A 161 -1.95 -2.89 -9.51
C LEU A 161 -3.40 -2.69 -9.09
N ASP A 162 -4.30 -2.96 -10.03
CA ASP A 162 -5.75 -3.06 -9.81
C ASP A 162 -6.35 -1.83 -9.10
N PRO A 163 -6.02 -0.59 -9.51
CA PRO A 163 -6.63 0.58 -8.90
C PRO A 163 -8.15 0.55 -9.14
N LYS A 164 -8.92 0.67 -8.06
CA LYS A 164 -10.38 0.75 -8.05
C LYS A 164 -10.79 2.02 -7.36
N GLY A 165 -11.67 2.80 -7.97
CA GLY A 165 -12.16 4.08 -7.47
C GLY A 165 -11.99 5.20 -8.48
N LEU A 166 -12.36 6.42 -8.10
CA LEU A 166 -12.36 7.59 -8.99
C LEU A 166 -11.13 8.50 -8.81
N MET A 167 -10.19 8.14 -7.96
CA MET A 167 -9.00 8.96 -7.71
C MET A 167 -7.83 8.51 -8.59
N TYR A 168 -7.32 9.43 -9.41
CA TYR A 168 -6.26 9.17 -10.40
C TYR A 168 -4.85 9.52 -9.94
N ASN A 169 -4.65 9.90 -8.67
CA ASN A 169 -3.32 10.24 -8.19
C ASN A 169 -2.56 8.99 -7.72
N LEU A 170 -1.72 8.46 -8.59
CA LEU A 170 -0.94 7.23 -8.39
C LEU A 170 0.48 7.53 -7.86
N THR A 171 0.65 8.49 -6.97
CA THR A 171 1.94 8.71 -6.30
C THR A 171 2.04 7.88 -5.02
N LEU A 172 3.26 7.48 -4.68
CA LEU A 172 3.62 6.89 -3.38
C LEU A 172 4.39 7.87 -2.49
N GLU A 173 4.74 9.04 -3.02
CA GLU A 173 5.49 10.05 -2.26
C GLU A 173 4.71 10.51 -1.02
N GLY A 174 5.45 10.70 0.08
CA GLY A 174 4.86 11.04 1.38
C GLY A 174 4.26 9.85 2.13
N SER A 175 4.31 8.63 1.58
CA SER A 175 3.92 7.44 2.31
C SER A 175 5.00 7.01 3.28
N LYS A 176 4.61 6.74 4.52
CA LYS A 176 5.47 6.18 5.56
C LYS A 176 5.21 4.69 5.69
N ILE A 177 6.28 3.90 5.57
CA ILE A 177 6.25 2.45 5.72
C ILE A 177 6.92 2.08 7.04
N SER A 178 6.20 1.41 7.92
CA SER A 178 6.68 1.01 9.24
C SER A 178 6.53 -0.49 9.45
N ARG A 179 7.49 -1.07 10.17
CA ARG A 179 7.41 -2.48 10.56
C ARG A 179 6.33 -2.66 11.63
N ILE A 180 5.59 -3.76 11.53
CA ILE A 180 4.56 -4.15 12.48
C ILE A 180 4.79 -5.59 12.94
N GLU A 181 4.35 -5.89 14.16
CA GLU A 181 4.34 -7.26 14.70
C GLU A 181 3.04 -7.97 14.31
N LYS A 182 3.15 -9.26 13.94
CA LYS A 182 2.02 -10.13 13.54
C LYS A 182 2.19 -11.55 14.12
#